data_d269a40793f0272a888602a7112219ee
#
_entry.id   d269a40793f0272a888602a7112219ee
#
_cell.length_a   1.000
_cell.length_b   1.000
_cell.length_c   1.000
_cell.angle_alpha   90.00
_cell.angle_beta   90.00
_cell.angle_gamma   90.00
#
_symmetry.space_group_name_H-M   'P 1'
#
loop_
_entity.id
_entity.type
_entity.pdbx_description
1 polymer ?
#
loop_
_entity_poly.entity_id
_entity_poly.type
_entity_poly.pdbx_seq_one_letter_code
_entity_poly.pdbx_strand_id
1 'polypeptide(L)'
;FGGQVPATVDDLLKLPGVGRYTAGAVASIAHEVRAPILDGNVMRVLCRLDAVQTDPRTPKAQQALWKRAEQILPDQQIGDFNSALMELGATVCTPRAPSCLLCPVREHCAARAAGIEQSIPPAKRAQPTPLNRRWVLAIEHDGKFLMQQRPPQGRWAAMWQFVTFEAASRRPSARD
;
A
#
# COMPACT_ATOMS: atom_id res chain seq x y z
N PHE A 1 -25.02 -6.04 5.92
CA PHE A 1 -24.62 -7.46 5.81
C PHE A 1 -24.90 -8.27 7.09
N GLY A 2 -25.74 -7.75 8.02
CA GLY A 2 -26.18 -8.51 9.21
C GLY A 2 -25.05 -8.96 10.15
N GLY A 3 -23.93 -8.25 10.21
CA GLY A 3 -22.76 -8.61 11.03
C GLY A 3 -21.85 -9.66 10.41
N GLN A 4 -22.11 -10.11 9.20
CA GLN A 4 -21.27 -11.06 8.47
C GLN A 4 -20.41 -10.35 7.43
N VAL A 5 -19.17 -10.86 7.23
CA VAL A 5 -18.30 -10.38 6.16
C VAL A 5 -18.78 -10.96 4.83
N PRO A 6 -19.03 -10.13 3.81
CA PRO A 6 -19.46 -10.63 2.50
C PRO A 6 -18.36 -11.45 1.82
N ALA A 7 -18.77 -12.43 1.01
CA ALA A 7 -17.85 -13.30 0.30
C ALA A 7 -17.49 -12.81 -1.11
N THR A 8 -18.33 -11.96 -1.72
CA THR A 8 -18.09 -11.50 -3.09
C THR A 8 -17.29 -10.22 -3.15
N VAL A 9 -16.49 -10.04 -4.21
CA VAL A 9 -15.70 -8.82 -4.42
C VAL A 9 -16.59 -7.59 -4.48
N ASP A 10 -17.74 -7.68 -5.17
CA ASP A 10 -18.67 -6.56 -5.36
C ASP A 10 -19.30 -6.11 -4.03
N ASP A 11 -19.62 -7.02 -3.14
CA ASP A 11 -20.17 -6.69 -1.83
C ASP A 11 -19.10 -6.17 -0.88
N LEU A 12 -17.90 -6.73 -0.93
CA LEU A 12 -16.76 -6.25 -0.16
C LEU A 12 -16.40 -4.79 -0.52
N LEU A 13 -16.47 -4.44 -1.80
CA LEU A 13 -16.21 -3.06 -2.26
C LEU A 13 -17.22 -2.03 -1.72
N LYS A 14 -18.41 -2.45 -1.26
CA LYS A 14 -19.39 -1.55 -0.64
C LYS A 14 -19.03 -1.19 0.80
N LEU A 15 -18.09 -1.90 1.42
CA LEU A 15 -17.66 -1.63 2.79
C LEU A 15 -16.73 -0.42 2.86
N PRO A 16 -16.93 0.48 3.84
CA PRO A 16 -16.04 1.63 4.03
C PRO A 16 -14.59 1.20 4.24
N GLY A 17 -13.66 1.80 3.51
CA GLY A 17 -12.21 1.51 3.62
C GLY A 17 -11.75 0.25 2.88
N VAL A 18 -12.64 -0.50 2.25
CA VAL A 18 -12.27 -1.69 1.44
C VAL A 18 -12.10 -1.29 -0.01
N GLY A 19 -10.85 -1.33 -0.48
CA GLY A 19 -10.49 -1.13 -1.89
C GLY A 19 -10.36 -2.44 -2.65
N ARG A 20 -10.10 -2.34 -3.96
CA ARG A 20 -10.01 -3.50 -4.87
C ARG A 20 -9.02 -4.58 -4.38
N TYR A 21 -7.85 -4.17 -3.87
CA TYR A 21 -6.87 -5.11 -3.31
C TYR A 21 -7.46 -5.87 -2.11
N THR A 22 -8.00 -5.14 -1.12
CA THR A 22 -8.55 -5.75 0.09
C THR A 22 -9.74 -6.66 -0.22
N ALA A 23 -10.62 -6.23 -1.13
CA ALA A 23 -11.74 -7.04 -1.57
C ALA A 23 -11.29 -8.35 -2.25
N GLY A 24 -10.30 -8.26 -3.15
CA GLY A 24 -9.71 -9.43 -3.80
C GLY A 24 -9.03 -10.38 -2.80
N ALA A 25 -8.28 -9.85 -1.84
CA ALA A 25 -7.60 -10.63 -0.81
C ALA A 25 -8.59 -11.37 0.09
N VAL A 26 -9.60 -10.68 0.62
CA VAL A 26 -10.63 -11.32 1.46
C VAL A 26 -11.41 -12.36 0.68
N ALA A 27 -11.88 -12.03 -0.53
CA ALA A 27 -12.65 -12.96 -1.36
C ALA A 27 -11.85 -14.21 -1.72
N SER A 28 -10.57 -14.09 -2.08
CA SER A 28 -9.76 -15.23 -2.48
C SER A 28 -9.25 -16.05 -1.28
N ILE A 29 -8.74 -15.40 -0.23
CA ILE A 29 -8.09 -16.11 0.88
C ILE A 29 -9.10 -16.72 1.85
N ALA A 30 -10.21 -16.01 2.13
CA ALA A 30 -11.20 -16.49 3.09
C ALA A 30 -12.34 -17.30 2.44
N HIS A 31 -12.59 -17.10 1.14
CA HIS A 31 -13.75 -17.69 0.47
C HIS A 31 -13.42 -18.44 -0.83
N GLU A 32 -12.14 -18.60 -1.16
CA GLU A 32 -11.65 -19.27 -2.40
C GLU A 32 -12.28 -18.72 -3.70
N VAL A 33 -12.77 -17.47 -3.66
CA VAL A 33 -13.31 -16.79 -4.84
C VAL A 33 -12.16 -16.45 -5.78
N ARG A 34 -12.32 -16.72 -7.08
CA ARG A 34 -11.33 -16.40 -8.10
C ARG A 34 -11.24 -14.88 -8.30
N ALA A 35 -10.45 -14.24 -7.46
CA ALA A 35 -10.23 -12.80 -7.44
C ALA A 35 -8.73 -12.47 -7.41
N PRO A 36 -8.23 -11.61 -8.33
CA PRO A 36 -6.85 -11.20 -8.34
C PRO A 36 -6.55 -10.21 -7.21
N ILE A 37 -5.28 -10.15 -6.82
CA ILE A 37 -4.74 -9.15 -5.90
C ILE A 37 -3.62 -8.36 -6.57
N LEU A 38 -3.47 -7.10 -6.19
CA LEU A 38 -2.34 -6.26 -6.65
C LEU A 38 -2.00 -5.23 -5.57
N ASP A 39 -1.07 -5.58 -4.70
CA ASP A 39 -0.43 -4.67 -3.76
C ASP A 39 0.95 -4.23 -4.26
N GLY A 40 1.71 -3.52 -3.45
CA GLY A 40 3.08 -3.10 -3.81
C GLY A 40 4.06 -4.27 -4.01
N ASN A 41 3.87 -5.39 -3.31
CA ASN A 41 4.69 -6.58 -3.42
C ASN A 41 4.38 -7.33 -4.70
N VAL A 42 3.12 -7.65 -4.91
CA VAL A 42 2.63 -8.34 -6.13
C VAL A 42 2.95 -7.52 -7.38
N MET A 43 2.71 -6.21 -7.35
CA MET A 43 3.07 -5.31 -8.45
C MET A 43 4.56 -5.42 -8.81
N ARG A 44 5.44 -5.43 -7.82
CA ARG A 44 6.90 -5.59 -8.05
C ARG A 44 7.24 -6.94 -8.64
N VAL A 45 6.65 -8.02 -8.12
CA VAL A 45 6.85 -9.38 -8.65
C VAL A 45 6.42 -9.44 -10.11
N LEU A 46 5.21 -8.99 -10.44
CA LEU A 46 4.70 -9.01 -11.81
C LEU A 46 5.54 -8.14 -12.76
N CYS A 47 5.94 -6.94 -12.30
CA CYS A 47 6.82 -6.10 -13.11
C CYS A 47 8.15 -6.78 -13.45
N ARG A 48 8.73 -7.54 -12.50
CA ARG A 48 9.99 -8.28 -12.73
C ARG A 48 9.77 -9.52 -13.57
N LEU A 49 8.71 -10.28 -13.33
CA LEU A 49 8.38 -11.44 -14.15
C LEU A 49 8.27 -11.08 -15.64
N ASP A 50 7.60 -10.00 -15.96
CA ASP A 50 7.32 -9.56 -17.33
C ASP A 50 8.29 -8.45 -17.82
N ALA A 51 9.36 -8.12 -17.07
CA ALA A 51 10.35 -7.09 -17.37
C ALA A 51 9.74 -5.72 -17.70
N VAL A 52 8.71 -5.27 -16.97
CA VAL A 52 7.99 -4.01 -17.19
C VAL A 52 8.87 -2.83 -16.80
N GLN A 53 9.36 -2.07 -17.78
CA GLN A 53 10.25 -0.92 -17.57
C GLN A 53 9.52 0.43 -17.42
N THR A 54 8.23 0.46 -17.69
CA THR A 54 7.40 1.67 -17.52
C THR A 54 6.99 1.86 -16.07
N ASP A 55 6.64 3.10 -15.67
CA ASP A 55 6.13 3.36 -14.33
C ASP A 55 4.83 2.59 -14.06
N PRO A 56 4.84 1.60 -13.16
CA PRO A 56 3.68 0.76 -12.89
C PRO A 56 2.53 1.49 -12.18
N ARG A 57 2.74 2.74 -11.74
CA ARG A 57 1.74 3.55 -11.04
C ARG A 57 0.85 4.34 -11.98
N THR A 58 1.16 4.37 -13.27
CA THR A 58 0.28 5.01 -14.25
C THR A 58 -1.03 4.22 -14.41
N PRO A 59 -2.17 4.88 -14.67
CA PRO A 59 -3.46 4.18 -14.83
C PRO A 59 -3.41 3.05 -15.86
N LYS A 60 -2.74 3.27 -16.99
CA LYS A 60 -2.57 2.27 -18.05
C LYS A 60 -1.78 1.04 -17.57
N ALA A 61 -0.67 1.27 -16.85
CA ALA A 61 0.16 0.18 -16.32
C ALA A 61 -0.59 -0.57 -15.21
N GLN A 62 -1.31 0.13 -14.33
CA GLN A 62 -2.15 -0.49 -13.31
C GLN A 62 -3.21 -1.40 -13.93
N GLN A 63 -3.91 -0.94 -14.97
CA GLN A 63 -4.89 -1.77 -15.66
C GLN A 63 -4.26 -3.03 -16.27
N ALA A 64 -3.09 -2.91 -16.90
CA ALA A 64 -2.35 -4.04 -17.46
C ALA A 64 -1.91 -5.03 -16.37
N LEU A 65 -1.41 -4.55 -15.24
CA LEU A 65 -0.98 -5.38 -14.11
C LEU A 65 -2.15 -6.11 -13.45
N TRP A 66 -3.30 -5.46 -13.27
CA TRP A 66 -4.51 -6.12 -12.80
C TRP A 66 -4.97 -7.23 -13.74
N LYS A 67 -4.95 -6.98 -15.05
CA LYS A 67 -5.26 -8.00 -16.06
C LYS A 67 -4.24 -9.15 -15.99
N ARG A 68 -2.96 -8.84 -15.81
CA ARG A 68 -1.91 -9.85 -15.67
C ARG A 68 -2.09 -10.68 -14.40
N ALA A 69 -2.40 -10.05 -13.27
CA ALA A 69 -2.71 -10.75 -12.03
C ALA A 69 -3.88 -11.73 -12.19
N GLU A 70 -4.92 -11.34 -12.91
CA GLU A 70 -6.07 -12.21 -13.21
C GLU A 70 -5.70 -13.39 -14.13
N GLN A 71 -4.85 -13.15 -15.12
CA GLN A 71 -4.41 -14.18 -16.07
C GLN A 71 -3.60 -15.30 -15.46
N ILE A 72 -2.83 -15.02 -14.40
CA ILE A 72 -1.98 -16.01 -13.74
C ILE A 72 -2.68 -16.74 -12.60
N LEU A 73 -3.90 -16.36 -12.25
CA LEU A 73 -4.66 -17.08 -11.22
C LEU A 73 -4.96 -18.49 -11.67
N PRO A 74 -4.70 -19.48 -10.80
CA PRO A 74 -5.13 -20.85 -11.04
C PRO A 74 -6.66 -20.98 -10.91
N ASP A 75 -7.18 -22.15 -11.28
CA ASP A 75 -8.61 -22.47 -11.12
C ASP A 75 -8.94 -23.01 -9.72
N GLN A 76 -7.93 -23.41 -8.95
CA GLN A 76 -8.06 -23.94 -7.57
C GLN A 76 -6.93 -23.41 -6.69
N GLN A 77 -7.12 -23.46 -5.37
CA GLN A 77 -6.14 -22.97 -4.38
C GLN A 77 -5.78 -21.49 -4.59
N ILE A 78 -6.81 -20.70 -4.88
CA ILE A 78 -6.64 -19.27 -5.25
C ILE A 78 -6.12 -18.48 -4.07
N GLY A 79 -6.63 -18.77 -2.86
CA GLY A 79 -6.16 -18.14 -1.62
C GLY A 79 -4.69 -18.41 -1.34
N ASP A 80 -4.27 -19.67 -1.49
CA ASP A 80 -2.87 -20.08 -1.32
C ASP A 80 -1.96 -19.44 -2.37
N PHE A 81 -2.38 -19.41 -3.64
CA PHE A 81 -1.64 -18.76 -4.72
C PHE A 81 -1.44 -17.26 -4.44
N ASN A 82 -2.49 -16.54 -4.07
CA ASN A 82 -2.41 -15.13 -3.76
C ASN A 82 -1.51 -14.88 -2.53
N SER A 83 -1.63 -15.71 -1.50
CA SER A 83 -0.77 -15.64 -0.31
C SER A 83 0.70 -15.88 -0.66
N ALA A 84 0.98 -16.91 -1.44
CA ALA A 84 2.34 -17.22 -1.91
C ALA A 84 2.93 -16.09 -2.78
N LEU A 85 2.11 -15.45 -3.62
CA LEU A 85 2.55 -14.34 -4.47
C LEU A 85 2.91 -13.09 -3.63
N MET A 86 2.12 -12.79 -2.59
CA MET A 86 2.43 -11.72 -1.63
C MET A 86 3.70 -12.02 -0.84
N GLU A 87 3.84 -13.25 -0.33
CA GLU A 87 5.00 -13.67 0.46
C GLU A 87 6.28 -13.69 -0.39
N LEU A 88 6.22 -14.17 -1.63
CA LEU A 88 7.32 -14.09 -2.58
C LEU A 88 7.84 -12.66 -2.72
N GLY A 89 6.91 -11.69 -2.84
CA GLY A 89 7.27 -10.29 -2.88
C GLY A 89 7.84 -9.75 -1.57
N ALA A 90 7.34 -10.19 -0.43
CA ALA A 90 7.78 -9.74 0.88
C ALA A 90 9.15 -10.28 1.28
N THR A 91 9.46 -11.55 0.95
CA THR A 91 10.61 -12.27 1.51
C THR A 91 11.74 -12.52 0.51
N VAL A 92 11.44 -12.79 -0.76
CA VAL A 92 12.40 -13.17 -1.80
C VAL A 92 12.60 -12.07 -2.83
N CYS A 93 11.50 -11.64 -3.48
CA CYS A 93 11.53 -10.61 -4.52
C CYS A 93 11.49 -9.19 -3.92
N THR A 94 12.38 -8.90 -2.98
CA THR A 94 12.44 -7.65 -2.21
C THR A 94 12.77 -6.43 -3.07
N PRO A 95 12.43 -5.19 -2.62
CA PRO A 95 12.72 -3.97 -3.39
C PRO A 95 14.21 -3.76 -3.70
N ARG A 96 15.06 -4.10 -2.73
CA ARG A 96 16.53 -4.00 -2.85
C ARG A 96 17.14 -5.38 -2.69
N ALA A 97 18.17 -5.70 -3.47
CA ALA A 97 18.90 -6.97 -3.42
C ALA A 97 17.97 -8.20 -3.36
N PRO A 98 17.11 -8.46 -4.37
CA PRO A 98 16.23 -9.62 -4.37
C PRO A 98 17.06 -10.91 -4.40
N SER A 99 16.61 -11.92 -3.65
CA SER A 99 17.27 -13.24 -3.56
C SER A 99 16.91 -14.13 -4.76
N CYS A 100 17.26 -13.69 -5.98
CA CYS A 100 16.87 -14.36 -7.24
C CYS A 100 17.32 -15.81 -7.33
N LEU A 101 18.44 -16.19 -6.72
CA LEU A 101 18.93 -17.58 -6.73
C LEU A 101 18.01 -18.53 -5.93
N LEU A 102 17.31 -17.99 -4.90
CA LEU A 102 16.36 -18.75 -4.08
C LEU A 102 14.93 -18.65 -4.60
N CYS A 103 14.69 -17.87 -5.67
CA CYS A 103 13.35 -17.60 -6.16
C CYS A 103 12.79 -18.87 -6.88
N PRO A 104 11.62 -19.39 -6.46
CA PRO A 104 11.04 -20.59 -7.06
C PRO A 104 10.59 -20.38 -8.52
N VAL A 105 10.34 -19.13 -8.91
CA VAL A 105 9.89 -18.77 -10.28
C VAL A 105 11.00 -18.12 -11.11
N ARG A 106 12.26 -18.26 -10.70
CA ARG A 106 13.42 -17.59 -11.32
C ARG A 106 13.58 -17.89 -12.81
N GLU A 107 13.23 -19.10 -13.24
CA GLU A 107 13.39 -19.52 -14.63
C GLU A 107 12.36 -18.86 -15.58
N HIS A 108 11.27 -18.33 -15.00
CA HIS A 108 10.22 -17.60 -15.72
C HIS A 108 10.36 -16.09 -15.60
N CYS A 109 11.44 -15.60 -14.97
CA CYS A 109 11.59 -14.16 -14.68
C CYS A 109 12.38 -13.44 -15.79
N ALA A 110 11.67 -12.68 -16.62
CA ALA A 110 12.27 -11.93 -17.71
C ALA A 110 13.27 -10.85 -17.24
N ALA A 111 13.00 -10.18 -16.10
CA ALA A 111 13.93 -9.21 -15.55
C ALA A 111 15.25 -9.84 -15.10
N ARG A 112 15.19 -11.04 -14.47
CA ARG A 112 16.40 -11.79 -14.11
C ARG A 112 17.16 -12.24 -15.34
N ALA A 113 16.49 -12.79 -16.34
CA ALA A 113 17.11 -13.21 -17.58
C ALA A 113 17.84 -12.06 -18.29
N ALA A 114 17.32 -10.84 -18.17
CA ALA A 114 17.92 -9.63 -18.71
C ALA A 114 18.93 -8.92 -17.78
N GLY A 115 19.08 -9.38 -16.52
CA GLY A 115 19.97 -8.75 -15.52
C GLY A 115 19.50 -7.35 -15.05
N ILE A 116 18.20 -7.06 -15.12
CA ILE A 116 17.62 -5.74 -14.81
C ILE A 116 16.67 -5.76 -13.61
N GLU A 117 16.65 -6.81 -12.83
CA GLU A 117 15.73 -6.99 -11.69
C GLU A 117 15.87 -5.90 -10.62
N GLN A 118 17.05 -5.29 -10.49
CA GLN A 118 17.26 -4.20 -9.52
C GLN A 118 16.73 -2.85 -9.99
N SER A 119 16.58 -2.67 -11.31
CA SER A 119 16.04 -1.44 -11.91
C SER A 119 14.53 -1.48 -12.07
N ILE A 120 13.89 -2.65 -11.86
CA ILE A 120 12.44 -2.86 -12.02
C ILE A 120 11.77 -3.13 -10.67
N PRO A 121 10.64 -2.48 -10.41
CA PRO A 121 10.04 -1.37 -11.17
C PRO A 121 10.83 -0.07 -11.02
N PRO A 122 10.70 0.90 -11.96
CA PRO A 122 11.36 2.19 -11.84
C PRO A 122 11.04 2.88 -10.51
N ALA A 123 12.08 3.39 -9.85
CA ALA A 123 11.93 4.08 -8.58
C ALA A 123 11.00 5.29 -8.71
N LYS A 124 10.14 5.51 -7.71
CA LYS A 124 9.38 6.76 -7.62
C LYS A 124 10.37 7.91 -7.46
N ARG A 125 10.28 8.93 -8.32
CA ARG A 125 11.01 10.17 -8.08
C ARG A 125 10.58 10.71 -6.72
N ALA A 126 11.52 10.82 -5.80
CA ALA A 126 11.28 11.43 -4.50
C ALA A 126 10.89 12.90 -4.73
N GLN A 127 9.68 13.25 -4.35
CA GLN A 127 9.34 14.67 -4.21
C GLN A 127 9.87 15.14 -2.86
N PRO A 128 10.48 16.33 -2.80
CA PRO A 128 10.88 16.89 -1.53
C PRO A 128 9.68 16.93 -0.58
N THR A 129 9.84 16.34 0.59
CA THR A 129 8.79 16.44 1.62
C THR A 129 8.82 17.87 2.15
N PRO A 130 7.73 18.64 2.04
CA PRO A 130 7.70 20.00 2.59
C PRO A 130 7.90 19.93 4.09
N LEU A 131 8.88 20.71 4.59
CA LEU A 131 9.13 20.83 6.01
C LEU A 131 8.05 21.75 6.61
N ASN A 132 7.16 21.18 7.41
CA ASN A 132 6.15 21.93 8.15
C ASN A 132 6.61 22.06 9.60
N ARG A 133 7.04 23.26 9.99
CA ARG A 133 7.42 23.58 11.38
C ARG A 133 6.21 24.04 12.17
N ARG A 134 6.03 23.49 13.35
CA ARG A 134 4.91 23.86 14.25
C ARG A 134 5.42 24.01 15.67
N TRP A 135 4.84 24.96 16.40
CA TRP A 135 4.92 25.02 17.84
C TRP A 135 3.78 24.20 18.42
N VAL A 136 4.11 23.37 19.38
CA VAL A 136 3.13 22.55 20.12
C VAL A 136 3.23 22.95 21.58
N LEU A 137 2.11 23.40 22.17
CA LEU A 137 2.02 23.80 23.56
C LEU A 137 1.34 22.70 24.36
N ALA A 138 2.07 22.10 25.31
CA ALA A 138 1.52 21.23 26.33
C ALA A 138 1.17 22.08 27.57
N ILE A 139 -0.07 22.55 27.65
CA ILE A 139 -0.57 23.38 28.75
C ILE A 139 -1.21 22.43 29.76
N GLU A 140 -0.64 22.38 30.97
CA GLU A 140 -1.13 21.55 32.08
C GLU A 140 -1.76 22.41 33.15
N HIS A 141 -2.90 21.96 33.70
CA HIS A 141 -3.52 22.50 34.88
C HIS A 141 -4.18 21.37 35.68
N ASP A 142 -3.86 21.21 36.94
CA ASP A 142 -4.37 20.17 37.84
C ASP A 142 -4.26 18.75 37.26
N GLY A 143 -3.11 18.41 36.68
CA GLY A 143 -2.83 17.09 36.08
C GLY A 143 -3.57 16.82 34.77
N LYS A 144 -4.22 17.83 34.19
CA LYS A 144 -4.95 17.74 32.92
C LYS A 144 -4.29 18.61 31.85
N PHE A 145 -4.28 18.11 30.63
CA PHE A 145 -3.77 18.88 29.48
C PHE A 145 -4.88 19.51 28.66
N LEU A 146 -4.64 20.75 28.24
CA LEU A 146 -5.52 21.40 27.25
C LEU A 146 -5.34 20.76 25.88
N MET A 147 -6.41 20.21 25.34
CA MET A 147 -6.44 19.56 24.04
C MET A 147 -7.34 20.34 23.07
N GLN A 148 -6.93 20.39 21.82
CA GLN A 148 -7.67 20.98 20.71
C GLN A 148 -8.12 19.89 19.76
N GLN A 149 -9.39 19.88 19.38
CA GLN A 149 -9.87 18.99 18.34
C GLN A 149 -9.56 19.57 16.95
N ARG A 150 -9.02 18.76 16.08
CA ARG A 150 -8.74 19.14 14.68
C ARG A 150 -10.04 19.34 13.92
N PRO A 151 -10.00 20.12 12.82
CA PRO A 151 -11.14 20.27 11.92
C PRO A 151 -11.67 18.90 11.44
N PRO A 152 -12.97 18.81 11.09
CA PRO A 152 -13.58 17.57 10.62
C PRO A 152 -13.11 17.13 9.23
N GLN A 153 -12.25 17.91 8.58
CA GLN A 153 -11.71 17.65 7.25
C GLN A 153 -10.17 17.76 7.24
N GLY A 154 -9.53 17.06 6.30
CA GLY A 154 -8.08 17.08 6.12
C GLY A 154 -7.36 15.94 6.83
N ARG A 155 -6.02 16.05 6.92
CA ARG A 155 -5.19 15.02 7.54
C ARG A 155 -5.48 14.93 9.04
N TRP A 156 -5.72 13.70 9.56
CA TRP A 156 -6.08 13.43 10.95
C TRP A 156 -7.31 14.23 11.42
N ALA A 157 -8.34 14.26 10.56
CA ALA A 157 -9.60 14.94 10.84
C ALA A 157 -10.22 14.46 12.16
N ALA A 158 -10.80 15.40 12.92
CA ALA A 158 -11.46 15.19 14.20
C ALA A 158 -10.61 14.55 15.32
N MET A 159 -9.32 14.29 15.10
CA MET A 159 -8.42 13.81 16.16
C MET A 159 -8.08 14.94 17.14
N TRP A 160 -7.84 14.57 18.40
CA TRP A 160 -7.38 15.48 19.43
C TRP A 160 -5.86 15.66 19.37
N GLN A 161 -5.41 16.89 19.58
CA GLN A 161 -3.99 17.25 19.61
C GLN A 161 -3.74 18.32 20.65
N PHE A 162 -2.50 18.50 21.08
CA PHE A 162 -2.10 19.70 21.82
C PHE A 162 -2.33 20.95 20.98
N VAL A 163 -2.51 22.09 21.65
CA VAL A 163 -2.63 23.39 20.99
C VAL A 163 -1.43 23.61 20.07
N THR A 164 -1.67 23.87 18.80
CA THR A 164 -0.62 23.87 17.78
C THR A 164 -0.73 25.11 16.91
N PHE A 165 0.40 25.80 16.71
CA PHE A 165 0.53 26.97 15.84
C PHE A 165 1.50 26.67 14.70
N GLU A 166 1.25 27.20 13.54
CA GLU A 166 2.24 27.17 12.46
C GLU A 166 3.44 28.06 12.88
N ALA A 167 4.63 27.51 12.81
CA ALA A 167 5.83 28.27 13.08
C ALA A 167 6.09 29.23 11.90
N ALA A 168 5.52 30.42 11.98
CA ALA A 168 6.15 31.57 11.35
C ALA A 168 7.57 31.73 11.94
N SER A 169 8.37 32.65 11.47
CA SER A 169 9.79 32.78 11.78
C SER A 169 10.18 32.98 13.25
N ARG A 170 9.24 33.09 14.21
CA ARG A 170 9.53 33.31 15.62
C ARG A 170 8.76 32.41 16.59
N ARG A 171 9.31 32.21 17.78
CA ARG A 171 8.64 31.54 18.89
C ARG A 171 7.38 32.30 19.30
N PRO A 172 6.21 31.62 19.49
CA PRO A 172 5.02 32.28 20.01
C PRO A 172 5.31 32.89 21.40
N SER A 173 4.69 34.02 21.69
CA SER A 173 4.76 34.69 22.99
C SER A 173 3.48 34.38 23.78
N ALA A 174 3.47 34.71 25.07
CA ALA A 174 2.27 34.56 25.92
C ALA A 174 1.07 35.43 25.47
N ARG A 175 1.24 36.27 24.45
CA ARG A 175 0.18 37.11 23.86
C ARG A 175 -0.35 36.58 22.52
N ASP A 176 0.28 35.58 21.95
CA ASP A 176 -0.15 34.85 20.73
C ASP A 176 -1.07 33.68 21.09
#